data_fcafae7859c7383f0f7e902adeb63793
#
_entry.id   fcafae7859c7383f0f7e902adeb63793
#
_cell.length_a   1.000
_cell.length_b   1.000
_cell.length_c   1.000
_cell.angle_alpha   90.00
_cell.angle_beta   90.00
_cell.angle_gamma   90.00
#
_symmetry.space_group_name_H-M   'P 1'
#
loop_
_entity.id
_entity.type
_entity.pdbx_description
1 polymer ?
#
loop_
_entity_poly.entity_id
_entity_poly.type
_entity_poly.pdbx_seq_one_letter_code
_entity_poly.pdbx_strand_id
1 'polypeptide(L)'
;MALHAKPSGAYTEGSQDWLDNIDALWDFCHFDLDYSEEAFSGMMGNSQHEGGLNPWRWQSDTYSLSGGYGLFQYTPASGYINDYGHYSSRYAPNLSTSVQTPGASPDDGYAQIEVIPASGKYSGGSTRISLLLPYVPTCANYQSLDAFKTVDDVEMATYLWLGFFECPGWWLNQTDVPTHFQPRLDTAMAIYNHIHTPVPPTPTGDLLMWGGARENIRLNILRR
;
A
#
# COMPACT_ATOMS: atom_id res chain seq x y z
N MET A 1 -13.51 6.45 3.57
CA MET A 1 -13.38 6.21 5.03
C MET A 1 -12.12 6.91 5.53
N ALA A 2 -12.01 7.23 6.83
CA ALA A 2 -10.76 7.76 7.39
C ALA A 2 -9.81 6.59 7.70
N LEU A 3 -8.50 6.78 7.46
CA LEU A 3 -7.50 5.82 7.87
C LEU A 3 -7.34 5.80 9.38
N HIS A 4 -7.05 4.64 9.93
CA HIS A 4 -6.58 4.49 11.30
C HIS A 4 -5.05 4.63 11.33
N ALA A 5 -4.54 5.33 12.34
CA ALA A 5 -3.11 5.44 12.60
C ALA A 5 -2.85 5.44 14.11
N LYS A 6 -1.70 4.92 14.53
CA LYS A 6 -1.28 4.86 15.93
C LYS A 6 0.20 5.17 16.06
N PRO A 7 0.64 5.69 17.21
CA PRO A 7 2.02 6.14 17.40
C PRO A 7 3.08 5.05 17.21
N SER A 8 2.72 3.78 17.40
CA SER A 8 3.66 2.67 17.29
C SER A 8 2.96 1.35 16.96
N GLY A 9 3.72 0.39 16.47
CA GLY A 9 3.30 -0.98 16.19
C GLY A 9 2.53 -1.14 14.88
N ALA A 10 2.50 -2.39 14.43
CA ALA A 10 1.70 -2.83 13.29
C ALA A 10 0.24 -3.02 13.70
N TYR A 11 -0.66 -2.94 12.72
CA TYR A 11 -2.00 -3.48 12.87
C TYR A 11 -1.96 -5.01 12.73
N THR A 12 -2.75 -5.69 13.54
CA THR A 12 -2.90 -7.14 13.44
C THR A 12 -3.74 -7.47 12.22
N GLU A 13 -3.24 -8.31 11.35
CA GLU A 13 -3.96 -8.79 10.17
C GLU A 13 -5.34 -9.34 10.56
N GLY A 14 -6.39 -8.94 9.83
CA GLY A 14 -7.76 -9.31 10.10
C GLY A 14 -8.45 -8.56 11.25
N SER A 15 -7.75 -7.67 11.98
CA SER A 15 -8.43 -6.78 12.93
C SER A 15 -9.30 -5.74 12.22
N GLN A 16 -10.30 -5.18 12.91
CA GLN A 16 -11.19 -4.20 12.30
C GLN A 16 -10.44 -2.98 11.76
N ASP A 17 -9.52 -2.40 12.54
CA ASP A 17 -8.72 -1.25 12.09
C ASP A 17 -7.86 -1.60 10.86
N TRP A 18 -7.38 -2.84 10.77
CA TRP A 18 -6.64 -3.33 9.61
C TRP A 18 -7.54 -3.42 8.37
N LEU A 19 -8.75 -4.00 8.52
CA LEU A 19 -9.74 -4.10 7.45
C LEU A 19 -10.20 -2.71 6.99
N ASP A 20 -10.48 -1.80 7.92
CA ASP A 20 -10.89 -0.43 7.61
C ASP A 20 -9.79 0.32 6.84
N ASN A 21 -8.51 0.10 7.18
CA ASN A 21 -7.40 0.67 6.43
C ASN A 21 -7.29 0.08 5.03
N ILE A 22 -7.47 -1.25 4.87
CA ILE A 22 -7.48 -1.89 3.55
C ILE A 22 -8.60 -1.32 2.69
N ASP A 23 -9.83 -1.23 3.21
CA ASP A 23 -10.96 -0.69 2.47
C ASP A 23 -10.72 0.76 2.03
N ALA A 24 -10.21 1.60 2.95
CA ALA A 24 -9.95 3.01 2.66
C ALA A 24 -8.82 3.19 1.63
N LEU A 25 -7.73 2.42 1.76
CA LEU A 25 -6.61 2.46 0.83
C LEU A 25 -6.98 1.85 -0.53
N TRP A 26 -7.82 0.80 -0.55
CA TRP A 26 -8.34 0.23 -1.77
C TRP A 26 -9.19 1.23 -2.56
N ASP A 27 -10.17 1.87 -1.90
CA ASP A 27 -11.00 2.90 -2.53
C ASP A 27 -10.12 3.98 -3.20
N PHE A 28 -9.09 4.46 -2.48
CA PHE A 28 -8.17 5.46 -3.01
C PHE A 28 -7.31 4.94 -4.18
N CYS A 29 -6.71 3.77 -4.04
CA CYS A 29 -5.84 3.21 -5.07
C CYS A 29 -6.62 2.87 -6.33
N HIS A 30 -7.83 2.33 -6.20
CA HIS A 30 -8.65 1.91 -7.32
C HIS A 30 -9.28 3.09 -8.05
N PHE A 31 -9.95 4.00 -7.31
CA PHE A 31 -10.74 5.07 -7.95
C PHE A 31 -9.93 6.32 -8.28
N ASP A 32 -8.90 6.63 -7.52
CA ASP A 32 -8.09 7.84 -7.76
C ASP A 32 -6.78 7.54 -8.51
N LEU A 33 -6.26 6.30 -8.45
CA LEU A 33 -4.92 5.96 -8.96
C LEU A 33 -4.89 4.79 -9.97
N ASP A 34 -6.02 4.19 -10.31
CA ASP A 34 -6.20 3.13 -11.33
C ASP A 34 -5.41 1.82 -11.06
N TYR A 35 -5.28 1.41 -9.80
CA TYR A 35 -4.68 0.11 -9.46
C TYR A 35 -5.68 -1.03 -9.70
N SER A 36 -5.19 -2.16 -10.25
CA SER A 36 -5.92 -3.43 -10.22
C SER A 36 -6.00 -3.99 -8.80
N GLU A 37 -6.93 -4.91 -8.56
CA GLU A 37 -7.08 -5.61 -7.27
C GLU A 37 -5.80 -6.36 -6.90
N GLU A 38 -5.19 -7.01 -7.88
CA GLU A 38 -3.98 -7.81 -7.72
C GLU A 38 -2.76 -6.92 -7.41
N ALA A 39 -2.58 -5.83 -8.17
CA ALA A 39 -1.50 -4.88 -7.94
C ALA A 39 -1.59 -4.24 -6.55
N PHE A 40 -2.79 -3.79 -6.15
CA PHE A 40 -3.04 -3.27 -4.82
C PHE A 40 -2.72 -4.29 -3.74
N SER A 41 -3.22 -5.52 -3.89
CA SER A 41 -3.02 -6.59 -2.91
C SER A 41 -1.55 -6.95 -2.74
N GLY A 42 -0.80 -7.08 -3.84
CA GLY A 42 0.64 -7.33 -3.80
C GLY A 42 1.43 -6.19 -3.13
N MET A 43 1.08 -4.94 -3.43
CA MET A 43 1.66 -3.75 -2.78
C MET A 43 1.37 -3.74 -1.28
N MET A 44 0.13 -3.95 -0.86
CA MET A 44 -0.28 -3.90 0.56
C MET A 44 0.22 -5.11 1.34
N GLY A 45 0.34 -6.30 0.73
CA GLY A 45 0.98 -7.45 1.35
C GLY A 45 2.42 -7.16 1.76
N ASN A 46 3.19 -6.48 0.90
CA ASN A 46 4.52 -5.99 1.26
C ASN A 46 4.46 -4.91 2.35
N SER A 47 3.56 -3.93 2.22
CA SER A 47 3.38 -2.85 3.20
C SER A 47 3.07 -3.37 4.61
N GLN A 48 2.30 -4.45 4.76
CA GLN A 48 2.05 -5.08 6.06
C GLN A 48 3.35 -5.54 6.73
N HIS A 49 4.29 -6.09 5.98
CA HIS A 49 5.56 -6.57 6.50
C HIS A 49 6.60 -5.46 6.71
N GLU A 50 6.43 -4.31 6.09
CA GLU A 50 7.25 -3.11 6.30
C GLU A 50 6.65 -2.21 7.39
N GLY A 51 5.55 -1.56 7.09
CA GLY A 51 4.88 -0.57 7.94
C GLY A 51 3.77 -1.11 8.84
N GLY A 52 3.35 -2.38 8.67
CA GLY A 52 2.24 -2.97 9.41
C GLY A 52 0.92 -2.28 9.15
N LEU A 53 0.71 -1.75 7.93
CA LEU A 53 -0.42 -0.93 7.51
C LEU A 53 -0.73 0.25 8.44
N ASN A 54 0.29 0.72 9.17
CA ASN A 54 0.18 1.89 10.03
C ASN A 54 0.90 3.09 9.39
N PRO A 55 0.17 4.12 8.92
CA PRO A 55 0.76 5.29 8.27
C PRO A 55 1.78 6.04 9.14
N TRP A 56 1.69 5.92 10.45
CA TRP A 56 2.56 6.63 11.39
C TRP A 56 3.69 5.77 11.96
N ARG A 57 3.88 4.57 11.46
CA ARG A 57 4.89 3.68 12.03
C ARG A 57 6.30 4.16 11.73
N TRP A 58 7.08 4.30 12.79
CA TRP A 58 8.53 4.48 12.72
C TRP A 58 9.22 3.11 12.77
N GLN A 59 10.36 3.00 12.10
CA GLN A 59 11.20 1.82 12.17
C GLN A 59 11.55 1.49 13.63
N SER A 60 11.33 0.25 14.05
CA SER A 60 11.50 -0.19 15.43
C SER A 60 10.69 0.62 16.45
N ASP A 61 9.56 1.20 16.01
CA ASP A 61 8.68 2.03 16.82
C ASP A 61 9.40 3.21 17.54
N THR A 62 10.48 3.69 16.95
CA THR A 62 11.29 4.78 17.48
C THR A 62 11.41 5.90 16.45
N TYR A 63 11.07 7.14 16.86
CA TYR A 63 11.25 8.31 16.02
C TYR A 63 12.70 8.47 15.58
N SER A 64 12.94 8.46 14.28
CA SER A 64 14.25 8.68 13.69
C SER A 64 14.14 9.16 12.24
N LEU A 65 14.62 10.35 11.97
CA LEU A 65 14.66 10.90 10.60
C LEU A 65 15.58 10.11 9.65
N SER A 66 16.51 9.33 10.19
CA SER A 66 17.38 8.47 9.40
C SER A 66 16.83 7.04 9.24
N GLY A 67 15.81 6.67 10.01
CA GLY A 67 15.13 5.38 9.94
C GLY A 67 14.04 5.34 8.88
N GLY A 68 13.27 4.25 8.89
CA GLY A 68 12.09 4.08 8.04
C GLY A 68 10.84 4.71 8.66
N TYR A 69 9.89 5.14 7.81
CA TYR A 69 8.62 5.72 8.23
C TYR A 69 7.47 5.29 7.32
N GLY A 70 6.33 5.04 7.96
CA GLY A 70 5.03 4.88 7.31
C GLY A 70 4.78 3.50 6.72
N LEU A 71 3.81 3.44 5.82
CA LEU A 71 3.32 2.21 5.17
C LEU A 71 4.44 1.41 4.50
N PHE A 72 5.40 2.10 3.88
CA PHE A 72 6.46 1.51 3.08
C PHE A 72 7.85 1.69 3.70
N GLN A 73 7.92 2.08 4.97
CA GLN A 73 9.18 2.34 5.66
C GLN A 73 10.15 3.17 4.83
N TYR A 74 9.67 4.32 4.31
CA TYR A 74 10.53 5.25 3.55
C TYR A 74 11.80 5.57 4.32
N THR A 75 12.94 5.17 3.76
CA THR A 75 14.25 5.32 4.40
C THR A 75 15.19 6.13 3.49
N PRO A 76 15.78 7.22 3.97
CA PRO A 76 15.54 7.84 5.27
C PRO A 76 14.17 8.55 5.32
N ALA A 77 13.53 8.55 6.49
CA ALA A 77 12.25 9.24 6.70
C ALA A 77 12.32 10.72 6.35
N SER A 78 13.50 11.37 6.59
CA SER A 78 13.73 12.76 6.21
C SER A 78 13.55 13.02 4.71
N GLY A 79 13.87 12.07 3.86
CA GLY A 79 13.66 12.21 2.42
C GLY A 79 12.17 12.25 2.06
N TYR A 80 11.35 11.37 2.66
CA TYR A 80 9.90 11.44 2.49
C TYR A 80 9.33 12.77 2.99
N ILE A 81 9.70 13.17 4.21
CA ILE A 81 9.17 14.35 4.88
C ILE A 81 9.53 15.64 4.14
N ASN A 82 10.81 15.79 3.77
CA ASN A 82 11.33 17.05 3.25
C ASN A 82 11.17 17.15 1.71
N ASP A 83 11.28 16.02 1.02
CA ASP A 83 11.38 16.02 -0.44
C ASP A 83 10.12 15.43 -1.10
N TYR A 84 9.78 14.19 -0.81
CA TYR A 84 8.74 13.49 -1.57
C TYR A 84 7.33 13.87 -1.16
N GLY A 85 7.06 14.03 0.12
CA GLY A 85 5.73 14.32 0.62
C GLY A 85 5.15 15.64 0.07
N HIS A 86 5.99 16.58 -0.31
CA HIS A 86 5.56 17.82 -0.94
C HIS A 86 4.98 17.66 -2.35
N TYR A 87 5.20 16.52 -2.99
CA TYR A 87 4.60 16.21 -4.29
C TYR A 87 3.16 15.69 -4.20
N SER A 88 2.68 15.37 -3.01
CA SER A 88 1.27 15.05 -2.83
C SER A 88 0.43 16.33 -2.96
N SER A 89 -0.37 16.41 -4.02
CA SER A 89 -1.19 17.60 -4.29
C SER A 89 -2.38 17.70 -3.33
N ARG A 90 -2.89 16.56 -2.86
CA ARG A 90 -4.14 16.47 -2.07
C ARG A 90 -3.87 16.46 -0.56
N TYR A 91 -2.76 15.84 -0.14
CA TYR A 91 -2.48 15.56 1.28
C TYR A 91 -1.24 16.25 1.82
N ALA A 92 -0.47 16.95 0.98
CA ALA A 92 0.76 17.65 1.35
C ALA A 92 0.63 18.55 2.60
N PRO A 93 -0.48 19.27 2.84
CA PRO A 93 -0.63 20.11 4.04
C PRO A 93 -0.54 19.34 5.35
N ASN A 94 -0.80 18.04 5.35
CA ASN A 94 -0.85 17.20 6.54
C ASN A 94 0.52 16.59 6.91
N LEU A 95 1.48 16.61 5.99
CA LEU A 95 2.75 15.90 6.12
C LEU A 95 3.66 16.42 7.22
N SER A 96 3.81 17.73 7.33
CA SER A 96 4.73 18.34 8.30
C SER A 96 4.31 18.13 9.75
N THR A 97 3.03 17.85 9.97
CA THR A 97 2.48 17.61 11.31
C THR A 97 2.37 16.14 11.63
N SER A 98 2.08 15.27 10.66
CA SER A 98 1.93 13.83 10.86
C SER A 98 3.24 13.16 11.27
N VAL A 99 4.35 13.60 10.71
CA VAL A 99 5.66 13.02 10.98
C VAL A 99 6.24 13.46 12.33
N GLN A 100 5.87 14.63 12.81
CA GLN A 100 6.43 15.20 14.03
C GLN A 100 5.56 15.01 15.26
N THR A 101 4.28 14.74 15.09
CA THR A 101 3.33 14.72 16.19
C THR A 101 2.39 13.54 16.06
N PRO A 102 2.49 12.52 16.93
CA PRO A 102 1.47 11.49 17.05
C PRO A 102 0.11 12.18 17.26
N GLY A 103 -0.87 11.89 16.40
CA GLY A 103 -2.18 12.54 16.42
C GLY A 103 -2.43 13.54 15.29
N ALA A 104 -1.49 13.73 14.37
CA ALA A 104 -1.76 14.41 13.11
C ALA A 104 -2.73 13.60 12.23
N SER A 105 -3.05 14.08 11.03
CA SER A 105 -4.02 13.40 10.17
C SER A 105 -3.52 12.04 9.70
N PRO A 106 -4.33 10.96 9.84
CA PRO A 106 -4.04 9.67 9.20
C PRO A 106 -3.97 9.71 7.68
N ASP A 107 -4.46 10.79 7.05
CA ASP A 107 -4.42 11.02 5.59
C ASP A 107 -2.98 11.04 5.05
N ASP A 108 -1.97 11.09 5.92
CA ASP A 108 -0.57 10.86 5.56
C ASP A 108 -0.37 9.51 4.83
N GLY A 109 -1.16 8.49 5.14
CA GLY A 109 -1.13 7.22 4.42
C GLY A 109 -1.45 7.35 2.94
N TYR A 110 -2.41 8.18 2.57
CA TYR A 110 -2.72 8.47 1.16
C TYR A 110 -1.58 9.24 0.48
N ALA A 111 -1.00 10.23 1.19
CA ALA A 111 0.15 10.96 0.69
C ALA A 111 1.35 10.04 0.41
N GLN A 112 1.59 9.05 1.26
CA GLN A 112 2.66 8.07 1.08
C GLN A 112 2.51 7.25 -0.19
N ILE A 113 1.28 6.94 -0.61
CA ILE A 113 1.00 6.26 -1.88
C ILE A 113 1.10 7.23 -3.05
N GLU A 114 0.49 8.41 -2.94
CA GLU A 114 0.44 9.40 -4.02
C GLU A 114 1.82 9.87 -4.48
N VAL A 115 2.81 9.88 -3.58
CA VAL A 115 4.18 10.31 -3.91
C VAL A 115 5.07 9.22 -4.51
N ILE A 116 4.61 7.98 -4.62
CA ILE A 116 5.42 6.87 -5.17
C ILE A 116 6.01 7.22 -6.54
N PRO A 117 5.25 7.76 -7.52
CA PRO A 117 5.81 8.14 -8.82
C PRO A 117 6.93 9.16 -8.71
N ALA A 118 6.75 10.19 -7.88
CA ALA A 118 7.73 11.27 -7.71
C ALA A 118 8.98 10.80 -6.95
N SER A 119 8.85 9.79 -6.09
CA SER A 119 9.98 9.25 -5.31
C SER A 119 11.01 8.52 -6.17
N GLY A 120 10.63 8.06 -7.36
CA GLY A 120 11.47 7.22 -8.21
C GLY A 120 11.85 5.86 -7.58
N LYS A 121 11.23 5.50 -6.46
CA LYS A 121 11.55 4.24 -5.75
C LYS A 121 11.11 3.02 -6.53
N TYR A 122 9.92 3.05 -7.13
CA TYR A 122 9.51 1.98 -8.03
C TYR A 122 10.25 2.15 -9.37
N SER A 123 11.26 1.35 -9.59
CA SER A 123 12.06 1.43 -10.81
C SER A 123 12.65 0.08 -11.21
N GLY A 124 12.55 -0.25 -12.49
CA GLY A 124 13.24 -1.37 -13.09
C GLY A 124 14.66 -0.95 -13.47
N GLY A 125 15.64 -1.74 -13.10
CA GLY A 125 17.01 -1.64 -13.60
C GLY A 125 17.53 -3.03 -13.93
N SER A 126 18.58 -3.14 -14.74
CA SER A 126 19.10 -4.44 -15.18
C SER A 126 19.36 -5.41 -14.03
N THR A 127 19.88 -4.92 -12.91
CA THR A 127 20.12 -5.72 -11.71
C THR A 127 18.82 -6.23 -11.10
N ARG A 128 17.81 -5.35 -10.91
CA ARG A 128 16.52 -5.73 -10.34
C ARG A 128 15.78 -6.72 -11.23
N ILE A 129 15.81 -6.50 -12.55
CA ILE A 129 15.26 -7.42 -13.54
C ILE A 129 15.92 -8.81 -13.41
N SER A 130 17.26 -8.86 -13.38
CA SER A 130 17.99 -10.13 -13.26
C SER A 130 17.62 -10.92 -12.00
N LEU A 131 17.34 -10.22 -10.89
CA LEU A 131 16.93 -10.84 -9.62
C LEU A 131 15.48 -11.35 -9.68
N LEU A 132 14.61 -10.68 -10.44
CA LEU A 132 13.19 -11.04 -10.56
C LEU A 132 12.92 -12.13 -11.58
N LEU A 133 13.75 -12.23 -12.64
CA LEU A 133 13.54 -13.20 -13.74
C LEU A 133 13.27 -14.64 -13.29
N PRO A 134 13.92 -15.20 -12.25
CA PRO A 134 13.63 -16.56 -11.80
C PRO A 134 12.21 -16.75 -11.26
N TYR A 135 11.56 -15.69 -10.79
CA TYR A 135 10.24 -15.71 -10.16
C TYR A 135 9.16 -15.15 -11.09
N VAL A 136 9.50 -14.11 -11.83
CA VAL A 136 8.60 -13.42 -12.78
C VAL A 136 9.31 -13.28 -14.14
N PRO A 137 9.22 -14.26 -15.02
CA PRO A 137 9.89 -14.24 -16.33
C PRO A 137 9.52 -13.03 -17.20
N THR A 138 8.35 -12.43 -16.97
CA THR A 138 7.84 -11.25 -17.69
C THR A 138 8.11 -9.93 -17.00
N CYS A 139 8.90 -9.90 -15.91
CA CYS A 139 9.12 -8.70 -15.07
C CYS A 139 9.62 -7.49 -15.86
N ALA A 140 10.31 -7.70 -16.98
CA ALA A 140 10.75 -6.61 -17.85
C ALA A 140 9.60 -5.76 -18.43
N ASN A 141 8.39 -6.28 -18.47
CA ASN A 141 7.21 -5.55 -18.95
C ASN A 141 6.65 -4.59 -17.89
N TYR A 142 7.04 -4.75 -16.64
CA TYR A 142 6.45 -4.05 -15.47
C TYR A 142 7.44 -3.12 -14.76
N GLN A 143 8.39 -2.55 -15.51
CA GLN A 143 9.44 -1.68 -14.95
C GLN A 143 8.94 -0.29 -14.52
N SER A 144 7.77 0.12 -14.99
CA SER A 144 7.13 1.38 -14.58
C SER A 144 5.98 1.12 -13.61
N LEU A 145 5.69 2.11 -12.77
CA LEU A 145 4.55 2.03 -11.86
C LEU A 145 3.22 1.88 -12.62
N ASP A 146 3.06 2.55 -13.76
CA ASP A 146 1.83 2.45 -14.56
C ASP A 146 1.63 1.04 -15.11
N ALA A 147 2.71 0.37 -15.54
CA ALA A 147 2.62 -1.04 -15.93
C ALA A 147 2.33 -1.95 -14.73
N PHE A 148 2.92 -1.67 -13.57
CA PHE A 148 2.63 -2.42 -12.34
C PHE A 148 1.15 -2.36 -11.94
N LYS A 149 0.53 -1.19 -12.06
CA LYS A 149 -0.89 -0.99 -11.72
C LYS A 149 -1.84 -1.89 -12.48
N THR A 150 -1.43 -2.43 -13.64
CA THR A 150 -2.23 -3.30 -14.49
C THR A 150 -1.95 -4.80 -14.33
N VAL A 151 -1.16 -5.17 -13.34
CA VAL A 151 -0.87 -6.60 -13.06
C VAL A 151 -2.15 -7.31 -12.65
N ASP A 152 -2.37 -8.51 -13.20
CA ASP A 152 -3.56 -9.34 -13.03
C ASP A 152 -3.28 -10.67 -12.30
N ASP A 153 -2.22 -10.71 -11.52
CA ASP A 153 -1.80 -11.86 -10.72
C ASP A 153 -1.19 -11.39 -9.40
N VAL A 154 -1.75 -11.82 -8.26
CA VAL A 154 -1.35 -11.38 -6.91
C VAL A 154 0.06 -11.79 -6.56
N GLU A 155 0.46 -13.02 -6.92
CA GLU A 155 1.82 -13.52 -6.65
C GLU A 155 2.84 -12.70 -7.44
N MET A 156 2.59 -12.50 -8.73
CA MET A 156 3.42 -11.65 -9.58
C MET A 156 3.51 -10.22 -9.06
N ALA A 157 2.39 -9.60 -8.66
CA ALA A 157 2.36 -8.26 -8.09
C ALA A 157 3.21 -8.17 -6.80
N THR A 158 3.12 -9.19 -5.94
CA THR A 158 3.90 -9.27 -4.71
C THR A 158 5.40 -9.32 -4.98
N TYR A 159 5.85 -10.14 -5.96
CA TYR A 159 7.24 -10.19 -6.37
C TYR A 159 7.73 -8.88 -7.00
N LEU A 160 6.94 -8.30 -7.91
CA LEU A 160 7.29 -7.05 -8.59
C LEU A 160 7.46 -5.90 -7.61
N TRP A 161 6.55 -5.78 -6.64
CA TRP A 161 6.67 -4.75 -5.61
C TRP A 161 7.91 -4.95 -4.75
N LEU A 162 8.12 -6.17 -4.27
CA LEU A 162 9.30 -6.55 -3.49
C LEU A 162 10.61 -6.22 -4.25
N GLY A 163 10.69 -6.58 -5.51
CA GLY A 163 11.91 -6.42 -6.30
C GLY A 163 12.12 -5.01 -6.83
N PHE A 164 11.08 -4.31 -7.29
CA PHE A 164 11.20 -3.00 -7.90
C PHE A 164 11.03 -1.82 -6.94
N PHE A 165 10.35 -2.01 -5.82
CA PHE A 165 10.15 -0.96 -4.83
C PHE A 165 10.97 -1.18 -3.57
N GLU A 166 10.73 -2.28 -2.83
CA GLU A 166 11.36 -2.52 -1.52
C GLU A 166 12.84 -2.88 -1.65
N CYS A 167 13.16 -3.81 -2.51
CA CYS A 167 14.53 -4.25 -2.82
C CYS A 167 15.42 -4.46 -1.58
N PRO A 168 14.98 -5.22 -0.57
CA PRO A 168 15.72 -5.38 0.68
C PRO A 168 17.04 -6.12 0.48
N GLY A 169 17.96 -5.99 1.43
CA GLY A 169 19.30 -6.56 1.33
C GLY A 169 19.34 -8.08 1.14
N TRP A 170 18.43 -8.84 1.80
CA TRP A 170 18.32 -10.29 1.60
C TRP A 170 17.84 -10.64 0.18
N TRP A 171 17.00 -9.81 -0.44
CA TRP A 171 16.58 -9.95 -1.83
C TRP A 171 17.77 -9.75 -2.78
N LEU A 172 18.56 -8.69 -2.55
CA LEU A 172 19.76 -8.42 -3.36
C LEU A 172 20.78 -9.56 -3.33
N ASN A 173 20.88 -10.25 -2.19
CA ASN A 173 21.79 -11.37 -2.02
C ASN A 173 21.15 -12.72 -2.34
N GLN A 174 19.84 -12.75 -2.72
CA GLN A 174 19.07 -13.97 -2.97
C GLN A 174 19.13 -14.98 -1.81
N THR A 175 19.19 -14.46 -0.57
CA THR A 175 19.24 -15.27 0.62
C THR A 175 17.85 -15.46 1.20
N ASP A 176 17.44 -16.71 1.35
CA ASP A 176 16.20 -17.11 2.04
C ASP A 176 14.92 -16.42 1.51
N VAL A 177 14.89 -16.20 0.19
CA VAL A 177 13.76 -15.53 -0.49
C VAL A 177 12.41 -16.17 -0.17
N PRO A 178 12.23 -17.51 -0.18
CA PRO A 178 10.94 -18.12 0.13
C PRO A 178 10.44 -17.78 1.54
N THR A 179 11.29 -17.79 2.54
CA THR A 179 10.90 -17.50 3.94
C THR A 179 10.42 -16.07 4.11
N HIS A 180 11.00 -15.13 3.39
CA HIS A 180 10.61 -13.71 3.47
C HIS A 180 9.46 -13.36 2.53
N PHE A 181 9.34 -14.08 1.40
CA PHE A 181 8.32 -13.83 0.40
C PHE A 181 6.96 -14.41 0.80
N GLN A 182 6.92 -15.66 1.28
CA GLN A 182 5.67 -16.37 1.54
C GLN A 182 4.74 -15.61 2.51
N PRO A 183 5.20 -15.05 3.64
CA PRO A 183 4.32 -14.26 4.50
C PRO A 183 3.71 -13.03 3.81
N ARG A 184 4.45 -12.39 2.90
CA ARG A 184 3.94 -11.26 2.10
C ARG A 184 2.85 -11.69 1.14
N LEU A 185 3.06 -12.83 0.49
CA LEU A 185 2.07 -13.42 -0.41
C LEU A 185 0.81 -13.86 0.35
N ASP A 186 0.96 -14.50 1.51
CA ASP A 186 -0.17 -14.93 2.32
C ASP A 186 -1.04 -13.72 2.71
N THR A 187 -0.42 -12.62 3.15
CA THR A 187 -1.12 -11.38 3.44
C THR A 187 -1.73 -10.75 2.19
N ALA A 188 -1.02 -10.73 1.06
CA ALA A 188 -1.55 -10.21 -0.20
C ALA A 188 -2.80 -10.98 -0.65
N MET A 189 -2.78 -12.31 -0.53
CA MET A 189 -3.94 -13.16 -0.82
C MET A 189 -5.11 -12.92 0.14
N ALA A 190 -4.84 -12.68 1.43
CA ALA A 190 -5.86 -12.32 2.40
C ALA A 190 -6.54 -10.98 2.05
N ILE A 191 -5.75 -9.98 1.64
CA ILE A 191 -6.24 -8.67 1.17
C ILE A 191 -7.07 -8.84 -0.10
N TYR A 192 -6.57 -9.56 -1.09
CA TYR A 192 -7.27 -9.84 -2.35
C TYR A 192 -8.64 -10.49 -2.10
N ASN A 193 -8.67 -11.51 -1.26
CA ASN A 193 -9.92 -12.19 -0.90
C ASN A 193 -10.90 -11.25 -0.18
N HIS A 194 -10.39 -10.35 0.66
CA HIS A 194 -11.24 -9.38 1.37
C HIS A 194 -11.89 -8.38 0.42
N ILE A 195 -11.13 -7.75 -0.48
CA ILE A 195 -11.67 -6.75 -1.40
C ILE A 195 -12.52 -7.37 -2.52
N HIS A 196 -12.23 -8.62 -2.92
CA HIS A 196 -12.94 -9.34 -3.98
C HIS A 196 -14.22 -10.02 -3.49
N THR A 197 -14.33 -10.28 -2.17
CA THR A 197 -15.52 -10.95 -1.61
C THR A 197 -16.69 -9.95 -1.58
N PRO A 198 -17.82 -10.27 -2.24
CA PRO A 198 -19.02 -9.44 -2.10
C PRO A 198 -19.42 -9.37 -0.62
N VAL A 199 -19.53 -8.16 -0.08
CA VAL A 199 -20.08 -7.99 1.28
C VAL A 199 -21.47 -8.64 1.27
N PRO A 200 -21.72 -9.67 2.12
CA PRO A 200 -23.06 -10.26 2.21
C PRO A 200 -24.05 -9.13 2.47
N PRO A 201 -25.22 -9.10 1.83
CA PRO A 201 -26.25 -8.12 2.14
C PRO A 201 -26.51 -8.18 3.63
N THR A 202 -26.33 -7.05 4.31
CA THR A 202 -26.66 -6.94 5.74
C THR A 202 -28.04 -7.53 5.93
N PRO A 203 -28.25 -8.49 6.88
CA PRO A 203 -29.56 -9.02 7.14
C PRO A 203 -30.51 -7.85 7.41
N THR A 204 -31.46 -7.62 6.53
CA THR A 204 -32.47 -6.57 6.67
C THR A 204 -33.44 -6.96 7.78
N GLY A 205 -33.00 -6.77 9.00
CA GLY A 205 -33.89 -6.57 10.14
C GLY A 205 -34.09 -5.07 10.27
N ASP A 206 -35.18 -4.59 9.72
CA ASP A 206 -35.64 -3.21 9.58
C ASP A 206 -35.29 -2.53 8.25
N LEU A 207 -36.30 -2.57 7.40
CA LEU A 207 -36.44 -1.62 6.29
C LEU A 207 -36.32 -0.19 6.84
N LEU A 208 -35.21 0.50 6.53
CA LEU A 208 -35.22 1.90 6.15
C LEU A 208 -33.80 2.40 5.87
N MET A 209 -33.48 2.54 4.56
CA MET A 209 -32.67 3.62 4.05
C MET A 209 -31.12 3.62 4.21
N TRP A 210 -30.40 2.50 3.90
CA TRP A 210 -28.95 2.66 3.63
C TRP A 210 -28.40 1.78 2.49
N GLY A 211 -29.22 1.00 1.81
CA GLY A 211 -28.84 0.11 0.71
C GLY A 211 -28.54 0.82 -0.63
N GLY A 212 -28.57 2.15 -0.67
CA GLY A 212 -28.42 2.91 -1.91
C GLY A 212 -27.12 3.72 -2.06
N ALA A 213 -26.30 3.83 -1.02
CA ALA A 213 -25.20 4.79 -1.03
C ALA A 213 -23.99 4.33 -1.88
N ARG A 214 -23.62 3.06 -1.81
CA ARG A 214 -22.46 2.56 -2.58
C ARG A 214 -22.77 2.39 -4.07
N GLU A 215 -23.94 1.87 -4.44
CA GLU A 215 -24.34 1.75 -5.85
C GLU A 215 -24.67 3.10 -6.50
N ASN A 216 -25.24 4.06 -5.76
CA ASN A 216 -25.53 5.39 -6.30
C ASN A 216 -24.28 6.25 -6.49
N ILE A 217 -23.20 6.00 -5.76
CA ILE A 217 -21.90 6.66 -5.98
C ILE A 217 -21.29 6.16 -7.30
N ARG A 218 -21.39 4.85 -7.59
CA ARG A 218 -20.91 4.29 -8.87
C ARG A 218 -21.62 4.89 -10.09
N LEU A 219 -22.92 5.16 -10.00
CA LEU A 219 -23.72 5.70 -11.12
C LEU A 219 -23.54 7.21 -11.37
N ASN A 220 -23.12 7.98 -10.37
CA ASN A 220 -22.93 9.43 -10.51
C ASN A 220 -21.54 9.82 -11.03
N ILE A 221 -20.55 8.95 -10.91
CA ILE A 221 -19.19 9.22 -11.44
C ILE A 221 -19.13 8.93 -12.96
N LEU A 222 -19.93 7.99 -13.47
CA LEU A 222 -19.98 7.67 -14.90
C LEU A 222 -20.81 8.66 -15.76
N ARG A 223 -21.37 9.74 -15.16
CA ARG A 223 -22.18 10.75 -15.86
C ARG A 223 -21.58 12.17 -15.81
N ARG A 224 -20.34 12.30 -15.47
CA ARG A 224 -19.56 13.53 -15.64
C ARG A 224 -18.29 13.19 -16.40
#